data_32002db604dea096b84c9e500fae5948
#
_entry.id   32002db604dea096b84c9e500fae5948
#
_cell.length_a   1.000
_cell.length_b   1.000
_cell.length_c   1.000
_cell.angle_alpha   90.00
_cell.angle_beta   90.00
_cell.angle_gamma   90.00
#
_symmetry.space_group_name_H-M   'P 1'
#
loop_
_entity.id
_entity.type
_entity.pdbx_description
1 polymer ?
#
loop_
_entity_poly.entity_id
_entity_poly.type
_entity_poly.pdbx_seq_one_letter_code
_entity_poly.pdbx_strand_id
1 'polypeptide(L)'
;MSTTYGAPEKPNPQAAPLQPAAAVILYHQRTGAIFSTHYFAAVPGVTLPERDELEKVALAHATRDGCDARTHKALHVDPATIKRGVGYRVAVAKATLAEVKAKRQRPHSLQLGAATDRARPRPQPKRAAPKRRRAR
;
A
#
# COMPACT_ATOMS: atom_id res chain seq x y z
N MET A 1 6.89 -42.27 -30.04
CA MET A 1 6.81 -41.85 -28.63
C MET A 1 5.76 -40.76 -28.52
N SER A 2 4.60 -41.07 -27.99
CA SER A 2 3.52 -40.07 -27.78
C SER A 2 3.78 -39.35 -26.47
N THR A 3 4.11 -38.09 -26.56
CA THR A 3 4.18 -37.24 -25.40
C THR A 3 2.76 -36.88 -24.97
N THR A 4 2.26 -37.53 -23.96
CA THR A 4 0.99 -37.18 -23.39
C THR A 4 1.20 -35.84 -22.63
N TYR A 5 0.84 -34.74 -23.24
CA TYR A 5 0.67 -33.50 -22.51
C TYR A 5 -0.47 -33.73 -21.52
N GLY A 6 -0.12 -33.86 -20.25
CA GLY A 6 -1.10 -33.90 -19.19
C GLY A 6 -1.99 -32.66 -19.28
N ALA A 7 -3.30 -32.86 -19.33
CA ALA A 7 -4.25 -31.78 -19.23
C ALA A 7 -3.91 -30.94 -18.00
N PRO A 8 -4.06 -29.61 -18.06
CA PRO A 8 -3.82 -28.77 -16.89
C PRO A 8 -4.69 -29.27 -15.75
N GLU A 9 -4.03 -29.67 -14.69
CA GLU A 9 -4.66 -30.16 -13.47
C GLU A 9 -5.64 -29.08 -12.99
N LYS A 10 -6.91 -29.42 -12.98
CA LYS A 10 -7.93 -28.50 -12.45
C LYS A 10 -7.55 -28.15 -11.02
N PRO A 11 -7.58 -26.87 -10.64
CA PRO A 11 -7.26 -26.50 -9.27
C PRO A 11 -8.15 -27.30 -8.33
N ASN A 12 -7.51 -28.02 -7.41
CA ASN A 12 -8.21 -28.83 -6.44
C ASN A 12 -9.09 -27.95 -5.56
N PRO A 13 -10.40 -28.03 -5.63
CA PRO A 13 -11.27 -27.18 -4.82
C PRO A 13 -11.16 -27.44 -3.32
N GLN A 14 -10.48 -28.51 -2.94
CA GLN A 14 -10.25 -28.87 -1.54
C GLN A 14 -8.87 -28.42 -1.02
N ALA A 15 -8.04 -27.82 -1.87
CA ALA A 15 -6.80 -27.25 -1.41
C ALA A 15 -7.12 -26.08 -0.48
N ALA A 16 -6.81 -26.21 0.81
CA ALA A 16 -6.94 -25.13 1.76
C ALA A 16 -6.12 -23.91 1.28
N PRO A 17 -6.66 -22.70 1.32
CA PRO A 17 -5.90 -21.53 0.93
C PRO A 17 -4.64 -21.44 1.80
N LEU A 18 -3.49 -21.17 1.18
CA LEU A 18 -2.24 -20.94 1.89
C LEU A 18 -2.44 -19.78 2.86
N GLN A 19 -2.34 -20.06 4.15
CA GLN A 19 -2.41 -19.03 5.17
C GLN A 19 -1.02 -18.43 5.37
N PRO A 20 -0.92 -17.10 5.52
CA PRO A 20 0.34 -16.46 5.82
C PRO A 20 0.85 -16.94 7.19
N ALA A 21 2.11 -17.37 7.23
CA ALA A 21 2.76 -17.84 8.44
C ALA A 21 3.63 -16.76 9.09
N ALA A 22 4.09 -15.79 8.32
CA ALA A 22 4.89 -14.66 8.80
C ALA A 22 4.55 -13.40 8.01
N ALA A 23 4.70 -12.24 8.65
CA ALA A 23 4.58 -10.95 7.99
C ALA A 23 5.76 -10.06 8.39
N VAL A 24 6.29 -9.35 7.40
CA VAL A 24 7.33 -8.34 7.58
C VAL A 24 6.79 -7.01 7.09
N ILE A 25 6.79 -6.02 7.96
CA ILE A 25 6.36 -4.66 7.67
C ILE A 25 7.59 -3.78 7.52
N LEU A 26 7.69 -3.10 6.38
CA LEU A 26 8.71 -2.09 6.16
C LEU A 26 8.09 -0.72 6.46
N TYR A 27 8.74 0.01 7.36
CA TYR A 27 8.24 1.28 7.83
C TYR A 27 9.35 2.34 7.86
N HIS A 28 8.94 3.58 7.74
CA HIS A 28 9.87 4.71 7.84
C HIS A 28 10.32 4.89 9.29
N GLN A 29 11.63 4.87 9.52
CA GLN A 29 12.22 4.85 10.87
C GLN A 29 11.92 6.09 11.72
N ARG A 30 11.57 7.21 11.12
CA ARG A 30 11.24 8.45 11.84
C ARG A 30 9.76 8.63 12.09
N THR A 31 8.95 8.36 11.08
CA THR A 31 7.51 8.64 11.12
C THR A 31 6.67 7.44 11.51
N GLY A 32 7.19 6.23 11.36
CA GLY A 32 6.44 5.00 11.54
C GLY A 32 5.45 4.71 10.41
N ALA A 33 5.46 5.49 9.34
CA ALA A 33 4.61 5.26 8.19
C ALA A 33 4.97 3.95 7.51
N ILE A 34 3.99 3.10 7.26
CA ILE A 34 4.19 1.81 6.61
C ILE A 34 4.36 2.03 5.11
N PHE A 35 5.48 1.54 4.59
CA PHE A 35 5.75 1.54 3.16
C PHE A 35 5.13 0.32 2.47
N SER A 36 5.37 -0.86 3.01
CA SER A 36 4.85 -2.12 2.46
C SER A 36 4.74 -3.19 3.54
N THR A 37 3.87 -4.14 3.28
CA THR A 37 3.71 -5.33 4.12
C THR A 37 3.91 -6.56 3.24
N HIS A 38 4.82 -7.43 3.63
CA HIS A 38 5.13 -8.66 2.93
C HIS A 38 4.66 -9.86 3.75
N TYR A 39 3.81 -10.67 3.15
CA TYR A 39 3.32 -11.90 3.76
C TYR A 39 4.08 -13.09 3.19
N PHE A 40 4.50 -13.96 4.08
CA PHE A 40 5.18 -15.21 3.72
C PHE A 40 4.31 -16.40 4.13
N ALA A 41 3.99 -17.24 3.18
CA ALA A 41 3.23 -18.46 3.43
C ALA A 41 4.17 -19.67 3.43
N ALA A 42 4.01 -20.54 4.43
CA ALA A 42 4.71 -21.80 4.45
C ALA A 42 3.94 -22.83 3.62
N VAL A 43 4.64 -23.50 2.71
CA VAL A 43 4.12 -24.67 2.02
C VAL A 43 4.23 -25.88 2.94
N PRO A 44 3.24 -26.79 3.00
CA PRO A 44 3.34 -28.00 3.82
C PRO A 44 4.63 -28.77 3.54
N GLY A 45 5.39 -29.08 4.58
CA GLY A 45 6.67 -29.78 4.47
C GLY A 45 7.89 -28.88 4.20
N VAL A 46 7.71 -27.57 4.03
CA VAL A 46 8.79 -26.61 3.85
C VAL A 46 8.85 -25.68 5.05
N THR A 47 10.03 -25.58 5.65
CA THR A 47 10.27 -24.66 6.75
C THR A 47 10.48 -23.25 6.22
N LEU A 48 9.88 -22.25 6.86
CA LEU A 48 10.15 -20.85 6.55
C LEU A 48 11.62 -20.52 6.84
N PRO A 49 12.23 -19.64 6.02
CA PRO A 49 13.55 -19.10 6.30
C PRO A 49 13.58 -18.34 7.64
N GLU A 50 14.77 -18.13 8.15
CA GLU A 50 14.97 -17.33 9.35
C GLU A 50 14.53 -15.88 9.14
N ARG A 51 14.28 -15.17 10.25
CA ARG A 51 13.81 -13.79 10.24
C ARG A 51 14.69 -12.86 9.40
N ASP A 52 16.00 -12.99 9.52
CA ASP A 52 16.95 -12.16 8.78
C ASP A 52 16.84 -12.35 7.27
N GLU A 53 16.59 -13.57 6.82
CA GLU A 53 16.38 -13.87 5.40
C GLU A 53 15.06 -13.31 4.89
N LEU A 54 14.00 -13.41 5.69
CA LEU A 54 12.71 -12.81 5.36
C LEU A 54 12.81 -11.28 5.25
N GLU A 55 13.57 -10.64 6.12
CA GLU A 55 13.84 -9.19 6.04
C GLU A 55 14.59 -8.82 4.76
N LYS A 56 15.61 -9.60 4.39
CA LYS A 56 16.37 -9.37 3.16
C LYS A 56 15.48 -9.46 1.92
N VAL A 57 14.63 -10.47 1.88
CA VAL A 57 13.69 -10.66 0.76
C VAL A 57 12.69 -9.51 0.69
N ALA A 58 12.08 -9.15 1.81
CA ALA A 58 11.14 -8.03 1.88
C ALA A 58 11.79 -6.72 1.47
N LEU A 59 13.00 -6.47 1.95
CA LEU A 59 13.76 -5.26 1.62
C LEU A 59 14.16 -5.22 0.14
N ALA A 60 14.57 -6.35 -0.43
CA ALA A 60 14.90 -6.44 -1.85
C ALA A 60 13.68 -6.13 -2.74
N HIS A 61 12.51 -6.65 -2.40
CA HIS A 61 11.27 -6.32 -3.11
C HIS A 61 10.89 -4.85 -2.97
N ALA A 62 10.96 -4.32 -1.76
CA ALA A 62 10.63 -2.92 -1.51
C ALA A 62 11.59 -1.95 -2.19
N THR A 63 12.87 -2.28 -2.27
CA THR A 63 13.87 -1.47 -2.97
C THR A 63 13.54 -1.34 -4.45
N ARG A 64 13.01 -2.38 -5.07
CA ARG A 64 12.52 -2.31 -6.46
C ARG A 64 11.36 -1.34 -6.61
N ASP A 65 10.55 -1.18 -5.57
CA ASP A 65 9.39 -0.28 -5.54
C ASP A 65 9.75 1.15 -5.07
N GLY A 66 11.03 1.44 -4.87
CA GLY A 66 11.51 2.76 -4.50
C GLY A 66 11.76 2.97 -3.01
N CYS A 67 11.75 1.91 -2.19
CA CYS A 67 12.08 2.00 -0.77
C CYS A 67 13.59 2.24 -0.58
N ASP A 68 13.93 3.18 0.29
CA ASP A 68 15.31 3.40 0.71
C ASP A 68 15.61 2.61 1.99
N ALA A 69 16.54 1.66 1.89
CA ALA A 69 16.96 0.83 3.01
C ALA A 69 17.59 1.63 4.18
N ARG A 70 18.07 2.84 3.90
CA ARG A 70 18.67 3.70 4.92
C ARG A 70 17.63 4.36 5.82
N THR A 71 16.44 4.60 5.31
CA THR A 71 15.36 5.31 6.00
C THR A 71 14.25 4.40 6.50
N HIS A 72 14.24 3.15 6.06
CA HIS A 72 13.21 2.17 6.39
C HIS A 72 13.79 1.01 7.20
N LYS A 73 12.99 0.53 8.13
CA LYS A 73 13.28 -0.65 8.96
C LYS A 73 12.22 -1.72 8.77
N ALA A 74 12.58 -2.94 9.12
CA ALA A 74 11.69 -4.08 9.08
C ALA A 74 11.16 -4.41 10.48
N LEU A 75 9.86 -4.72 10.55
CA LEU A 75 9.19 -5.21 11.75
C LEU A 75 8.55 -6.55 11.46
N HIS A 76 8.89 -7.55 12.25
CA HIS A 76 8.24 -8.86 12.20
C HIS A 76 6.96 -8.84 13.02
N VAL A 77 5.86 -9.22 12.40
CA VAL A 77 4.55 -9.23 13.01
C VAL A 77 3.86 -10.56 12.72
N ASP A 78 3.06 -11.04 13.65
CA ASP A 78 2.17 -12.16 13.39
C ASP A 78 1.08 -11.71 12.41
N PRO A 79 0.92 -12.38 11.25
CA PRO A 79 -0.10 -12.01 10.29
C PRO A 79 -1.52 -12.06 10.84
N ALA A 80 -1.78 -12.84 11.87
CA ALA A 80 -3.08 -12.89 12.54
C ALA A 80 -3.43 -11.59 13.26
N THR A 81 -2.45 -10.77 13.62
CA THR A 81 -2.68 -9.48 14.28
C THR A 81 -3.09 -8.37 13.30
N ILE A 82 -2.86 -8.57 12.02
CA ILE A 82 -3.20 -7.60 10.97
C ILE A 82 -4.63 -7.84 10.51
N LYS A 83 -5.53 -6.92 10.83
CA LYS A 83 -6.92 -6.98 10.43
C LYS A 83 -7.15 -6.27 9.11
N ARG A 84 -8.02 -6.80 8.28
CA ARG A 84 -8.42 -6.15 7.03
C ARG A 84 -9.22 -4.88 7.30
N GLY A 85 -8.98 -3.85 6.51
CA GLY A 85 -9.72 -2.59 6.59
C GLY A 85 -9.31 -1.69 7.76
N VAL A 86 -8.28 -2.06 8.50
CA VAL A 86 -7.73 -1.27 9.59
C VAL A 86 -6.42 -0.62 9.13
N GLY A 87 -6.29 0.67 9.36
CA GLY A 87 -5.03 1.38 9.14
C GLY A 87 -4.06 1.12 10.29
N TYR A 88 -2.79 0.93 9.96
CA TYR A 88 -1.74 0.70 10.95
C TYR A 88 -0.59 1.69 10.77
N ARG A 89 0.08 1.95 11.86
CA ARG A 89 1.31 2.72 11.91
C ARG A 89 2.25 2.05 12.91
N VAL A 90 3.53 2.14 12.66
CA VAL A 90 4.51 1.61 13.60
C VAL A 90 4.82 2.67 14.67
N ALA A 91 4.68 2.29 15.92
CA ALA A 91 5.17 3.09 17.03
C ALA A 91 6.69 2.92 17.12
N VAL A 92 7.44 3.86 16.56
CA VAL A 92 8.90 3.76 16.38
C VAL A 92 9.63 3.56 17.69
N ALA A 93 9.19 4.22 18.75
CA ALA A 93 9.83 4.11 20.06
C ALA A 93 9.72 2.70 20.69
N LYS A 94 8.64 2.00 20.39
CA LYS A 94 8.34 0.66 20.93
C LYS A 94 8.56 -0.46 19.92
N ALA A 95 8.80 -0.12 18.65
CA ALA A 95 8.83 -1.06 17.51
C ALA A 95 7.60 -2.00 17.49
N THR A 96 6.44 -1.44 17.69
CA THR A 96 5.15 -2.16 17.72
C THR A 96 4.16 -1.58 16.73
N LEU A 97 3.28 -2.44 16.24
CA LEU A 97 2.21 -2.04 15.34
C LEU A 97 1.07 -1.39 16.13
N ALA A 98 0.70 -0.18 15.75
CA ALA A 98 -0.41 0.55 16.34
C ALA A 98 -1.54 0.75 15.33
N GLU A 99 -2.77 0.54 15.75
CA GLU A 99 -3.93 0.83 14.92
C GLU A 99 -4.11 2.36 14.82
N VAL A 100 -4.23 2.84 13.60
CA VAL A 100 -4.60 4.22 13.35
C VAL A 100 -6.10 4.25 13.14
N LYS A 101 -6.81 4.96 14.02
CA LYS A 101 -8.22 5.26 13.77
C LYS A 101 -8.29 6.06 12.48
N ALA A 102 -8.80 5.44 11.43
CA ALA A 102 -9.07 6.15 10.19
C ALA A 102 -10.02 7.30 10.53
N LYS A 103 -9.56 8.54 10.42
CA LYS A 103 -10.47 9.66 10.29
C LYS A 103 -11.41 9.26 9.16
N ARG A 104 -12.73 9.30 9.40
CA ARG A 104 -13.73 9.01 8.39
C ARG A 104 -13.34 9.76 7.12
N GLN A 105 -12.65 9.09 6.24
CA GLN A 105 -12.43 9.64 4.91
C GLN A 105 -13.80 9.73 4.28
N ARG A 106 -14.16 10.92 3.88
CA ARG A 106 -15.37 11.11 3.10
C ARG A 106 -15.35 10.14 1.92
N PRO A 107 -16.45 9.40 1.69
CA PRO A 107 -16.46 8.41 0.63
C PRO A 107 -16.02 9.04 -0.69
N HIS A 108 -15.31 8.28 -1.50
CA HIS A 108 -14.77 8.72 -2.80
C HIS A 108 -15.80 9.38 -3.72
N SER A 109 -17.08 9.07 -3.54
CA SER A 109 -18.18 9.72 -4.25
C SER A 109 -18.24 11.25 -4.04
N LEU A 110 -17.73 11.76 -2.94
CA LEU A 110 -17.64 13.21 -2.69
C LEU A 110 -16.43 13.85 -3.35
N GLN A 111 -15.40 13.10 -3.69
CA GLN A 111 -14.28 13.60 -4.49
C GLN A 111 -14.66 13.75 -5.97
N LEU A 112 -15.62 12.98 -6.46
CA LEU A 112 -16.19 13.18 -7.79
C LEU A 112 -17.01 14.45 -7.89
N GLY A 113 -17.62 14.92 -6.80
CA GLY A 113 -18.26 16.23 -6.72
C GLY A 113 -17.27 17.40 -6.84
N ALA A 114 -16.04 17.23 -6.38
CA ALA A 114 -14.97 18.21 -6.57
C ALA A 114 -14.49 18.32 -8.02
N ALA A 115 -14.65 17.26 -8.83
CA ALA A 115 -14.34 17.29 -10.25
C ALA A 115 -15.32 18.15 -11.06
N THR A 116 -16.55 18.32 -10.59
CA THR A 116 -17.53 19.20 -11.22
C THR A 116 -17.26 20.68 -10.94
N ASP A 117 -16.54 21.00 -9.88
CA ASP A 117 -16.08 22.37 -9.63
C ASP A 117 -15.05 22.85 -10.65
N ARG A 118 -14.37 21.95 -11.32
CA ARG A 118 -13.48 22.29 -12.44
C ARG A 118 -14.21 22.78 -13.68
N ALA A 119 -15.48 22.52 -13.78
CA ALA A 119 -16.33 22.98 -14.86
C ALA A 119 -16.91 24.40 -14.61
N ARG A 120 -16.67 25.01 -13.46
CA ARG A 120 -17.01 26.40 -13.25
C ARG A 120 -16.17 27.26 -14.20
N PRO A 121 -16.81 28.01 -15.10
CA PRO A 121 -16.08 28.94 -15.91
C PRO A 121 -15.32 29.88 -14.99
N ARG A 122 -14.03 30.01 -15.17
CA ARG A 122 -13.27 31.06 -14.49
C ARG A 122 -13.98 32.39 -14.72
N PRO A 123 -14.24 33.20 -13.70
CA PRO A 123 -14.76 34.54 -13.91
C PRO A 123 -13.78 35.22 -14.86
N GLN A 124 -14.26 35.52 -16.03
CA GLN A 124 -13.45 36.27 -16.99
C GLN A 124 -13.06 37.57 -16.33
N PRO A 125 -11.81 37.97 -16.38
CA PRO A 125 -11.45 39.28 -15.90
C PRO A 125 -12.32 40.30 -16.68
N LYS A 126 -13.12 41.04 -15.96
CA LYS A 126 -13.86 42.13 -16.55
C LYS A 126 -12.84 42.94 -17.34
N ARG A 127 -12.95 42.90 -18.66
CA ARG A 127 -12.15 43.76 -19.50
C ARG A 127 -12.40 45.17 -18.99
N ALA A 128 -11.37 45.81 -18.47
CA ALA A 128 -11.43 47.21 -18.11
C ALA A 128 -11.97 47.93 -19.33
N ALA A 129 -13.08 48.65 -19.16
CA ALA A 129 -13.66 49.43 -20.22
C ALA A 129 -12.57 50.36 -20.76
N PRO A 130 -12.37 50.44 -22.08
CA PRO A 130 -11.37 51.36 -22.61
C PRO A 130 -11.68 52.75 -22.13
N LYS A 131 -10.74 53.33 -21.42
CA LYS A 131 -10.84 54.74 -21.08
C LYS A 131 -11.01 55.50 -22.39
N ARG A 132 -12.19 56.01 -22.64
CA ARG A 132 -12.40 56.97 -23.74
C ARG A 132 -11.43 58.13 -23.51
N ARG A 133 -10.37 58.17 -24.26
CA ARG A 133 -9.60 59.38 -24.38
C ARG A 133 -10.53 60.42 -24.98
N ARG A 134 -10.86 61.42 -24.17
CA ARG A 134 -11.45 62.63 -24.74
C ARG A 134 -10.44 63.19 -25.69
N ALA A 135 -10.69 63.02 -26.96
CA ALA A 135 -9.97 63.79 -27.96
C ALA A 135 -10.43 65.22 -27.88
N ARG A 136 -9.53 66.08 -27.61
CA ARG A 136 -9.74 67.52 -27.85
C ARG A 136 -9.28 67.83 -29.26
#